data_67b5830607300b5c1a83b21b3a301c89
#
_entry.id   67b5830607300b5c1a83b21b3a301c89
#
_cell.length_a   1.000
_cell.length_b   1.000
_cell.length_c   1.000
_cell.angle_alpha   90.00
_cell.angle_beta   90.00
_cell.angle_gamma   90.00
#
_symmetry.space_group_name_H-M   'P 1'
#
loop_
_entity.id
_entity.type
_entity.pdbx_description
1 polymer ?
#
loop_
_entity_poly.entity_id
_entity_poly.type
_entity_poly.pdbx_seq_one_letter_code
_entity_poly.pdbx_strand_id
1 'polypeptide(L)'
;MSHMKKVLSLAALFLALALSASAQHNAGNNGKILMIASNPAVSKQTGWPIGAWYAEVTHPYWAFSEAGYTVDIASPEGGEVKFDGYSDPEDASQYAAFDYISLGFKKSPAKMEMMKNTLPLSKVNPDDYKAIFVCGGQGPMYTFYENAALQKFFTDFYLTGKPTAAICHGTCI
;
A
#
# COMPACT_ATOMS: atom_id res chain seq x y z
N MET A 1 -6.90 17.04 -54.42
CA MET A 1 -7.52 17.61 -53.20
C MET A 1 -8.39 16.66 -52.39
N SER A 2 -9.02 15.65 -52.98
CA SER A 2 -9.89 14.65 -52.26
C SER A 2 -9.14 13.71 -51.31
N HIS A 3 -7.96 13.16 -51.71
CA HIS A 3 -7.19 12.22 -50.89
C HIS A 3 -6.57 12.87 -49.62
N MET A 4 -6.11 14.11 -49.76
CA MET A 4 -5.50 14.85 -48.63
C MET A 4 -6.52 15.17 -47.53
N LYS A 5 -7.78 15.46 -47.88
CA LYS A 5 -8.86 15.68 -46.89
C LYS A 5 -9.25 14.41 -46.13
N LYS A 6 -9.20 13.22 -46.80
CA LYS A 6 -9.49 11.93 -46.16
C LYS A 6 -8.38 11.52 -45.18
N VAL A 7 -7.11 11.78 -45.51
CA VAL A 7 -5.98 11.49 -44.62
C VAL A 7 -5.99 12.39 -43.39
N LEU A 8 -6.32 13.69 -43.54
CA LEU A 8 -6.46 14.59 -42.39
C LEU A 8 -7.62 14.17 -41.46
N SER A 9 -8.76 13.71 -42.01
CA SER A 9 -9.89 13.25 -41.21
C SER A 9 -9.59 11.97 -40.44
N LEU A 10 -8.82 11.04 -41.03
CA LEU A 10 -8.39 9.82 -40.32
C LEU A 10 -7.39 10.14 -39.22
N ALA A 11 -6.43 11.04 -39.44
CA ALA A 11 -5.46 11.45 -38.43
C ALA A 11 -6.13 12.17 -37.25
N ALA A 12 -7.12 13.00 -37.51
CA ALA A 12 -7.89 13.66 -36.46
C ALA A 12 -8.73 12.68 -35.64
N LEU A 13 -9.27 11.62 -36.26
CA LEU A 13 -10.04 10.59 -35.59
C LEU A 13 -9.12 9.70 -34.70
N PHE A 14 -7.92 9.39 -35.15
CA PHE A 14 -6.94 8.66 -34.35
C PHE A 14 -6.42 9.50 -33.18
N LEU A 15 -6.24 10.81 -33.37
CA LEU A 15 -5.82 11.72 -32.31
C LEU A 15 -6.93 11.90 -31.25
N ALA A 16 -8.18 11.96 -31.67
CA ALA A 16 -9.33 12.02 -30.77
C ALA A 16 -9.53 10.71 -29.97
N LEU A 17 -9.30 9.55 -30.60
CA LEU A 17 -9.32 8.26 -29.94
C LEU A 17 -8.13 8.07 -28.96
N ALA A 18 -6.95 8.61 -29.29
CA ALA A 18 -5.79 8.59 -28.39
C ALA A 18 -5.99 9.52 -27.18
N LEU A 19 -6.69 10.62 -27.32
CA LEU A 19 -7.04 11.54 -26.23
C LEU A 19 -8.16 10.98 -25.34
N SER A 20 -9.06 10.16 -25.86
CA SER A 20 -10.07 9.47 -25.06
C SER A 20 -9.56 8.19 -24.39
N ALA A 21 -8.43 7.64 -24.86
CA ALA A 21 -7.71 6.54 -24.21
C ALA A 21 -6.75 6.99 -23.11
N SER A 22 -6.60 8.29 -22.87
CA SER A 22 -6.20 8.76 -21.54
C SER A 22 -7.35 8.40 -20.61
N ALA A 23 -7.36 7.11 -20.20
CA ALA A 23 -8.23 6.67 -19.13
C ALA A 23 -8.10 7.73 -18.06
N GLN A 24 -9.16 8.51 -17.88
CA GLN A 24 -9.39 9.18 -16.64
C GLN A 24 -9.33 8.09 -15.60
N HIS A 25 -8.13 7.87 -15.07
CA HIS A 25 -8.01 7.46 -13.69
C HIS A 25 -8.68 8.62 -12.94
N ASN A 26 -10.00 8.60 -12.92
CA ASN A 26 -10.74 9.30 -11.91
C ASN A 26 -10.15 8.73 -10.63
N ALA A 27 -9.25 9.48 -10.02
CA ALA A 27 -9.04 9.39 -8.60
C ALA A 27 -10.42 9.71 -8.01
N GLY A 28 -11.31 8.71 -8.04
CA GLY A 28 -12.59 8.75 -7.40
C GLY A 28 -12.26 9.03 -5.96
N ASN A 29 -12.66 10.18 -5.46
CA ASN A 29 -12.40 10.53 -4.07
C ASN A 29 -13.38 9.76 -3.18
N ASN A 30 -13.21 8.43 -3.13
CA ASN A 30 -13.99 7.57 -2.25
C ASN A 30 -13.58 7.73 -0.78
N GLY A 31 -12.64 8.64 -0.51
CA GLY A 31 -12.08 8.92 0.81
C GLY A 31 -10.73 8.24 1.00
N LYS A 32 -10.29 8.17 2.25
CA LYS A 32 -8.98 7.63 2.61
C LYS A 32 -9.09 6.28 3.32
N ILE A 33 -8.13 5.41 3.05
CA ILE A 33 -7.86 4.19 3.80
C ILE A 33 -6.48 4.31 4.44
N LEU A 34 -6.38 3.96 5.72
CA LEU A 34 -5.12 3.86 6.42
C LEU A 34 -4.61 2.43 6.38
N MET A 35 -3.42 2.22 5.87
CA MET A 35 -2.70 0.95 6.02
C MET A 35 -1.64 1.10 7.11
N ILE A 36 -1.53 0.10 7.99
CA ILE A 36 -0.58 0.10 9.11
C ILE A 36 0.41 -1.03 8.90
N ALA A 37 1.70 -0.72 8.84
CA ALA A 37 2.77 -1.68 8.63
C ALA A 37 3.83 -1.59 9.75
N SER A 38 4.56 -2.70 9.97
CA SER A 38 5.63 -2.78 10.97
C SER A 38 6.93 -2.18 10.45
N ASN A 39 7.67 -1.44 11.28
CA ASN A 39 8.89 -0.76 10.86
C ASN A 39 10.12 -1.68 10.68
N PRO A 40 10.51 -2.57 11.63
CA PRO A 40 11.85 -3.12 11.68
C PRO A 40 12.10 -4.26 10.68
N ALA A 41 13.36 -4.39 10.25
CA ALA A 41 13.86 -5.50 9.44
C ALA A 41 14.43 -6.65 10.28
N VAL A 42 14.71 -6.42 11.55
CA VAL A 42 15.33 -7.39 12.46
C VAL A 42 14.65 -7.33 13.82
N SER A 43 14.31 -8.49 14.36
CA SER A 43 13.75 -8.61 15.69
C SER A 43 14.81 -8.29 16.74
N LYS A 44 14.51 -7.35 17.64
CA LYS A 44 15.37 -7.04 18.79
C LYS A 44 15.42 -8.18 19.82
N GLN A 45 14.41 -9.07 19.82
CA GLN A 45 14.30 -10.19 20.77
C GLN A 45 15.12 -11.40 20.32
N THR A 46 15.12 -11.69 19.02
CA THR A 46 15.70 -12.92 18.50
C THR A 46 16.91 -12.70 17.58
N GLY A 47 17.08 -11.47 17.07
CA GLY A 47 18.08 -11.17 16.04
C GLY A 47 17.71 -11.70 14.65
N TRP A 48 16.53 -12.25 14.48
CA TRP A 48 16.08 -12.81 13.20
C TRP A 48 15.63 -11.72 12.22
N PRO A 49 15.84 -11.92 10.91
CA PRO A 49 15.24 -11.07 9.88
C PRO A 49 13.72 -11.14 9.99
N ILE A 50 13.09 -9.98 9.99
CA ILE A 50 11.64 -9.80 10.00
C ILE A 50 11.31 -8.65 9.06
N GLY A 51 10.04 -8.32 8.90
CA GLY A 51 9.64 -7.17 8.07
C GLY A 51 8.15 -7.22 7.78
N ALA A 52 7.68 -6.23 7.04
CA ALA A 52 6.39 -6.28 6.39
C ALA A 52 6.46 -7.22 5.18
N TRP A 53 5.41 -7.98 4.92
CA TRP A 53 5.36 -8.86 3.76
C TRP A 53 4.95 -8.07 2.52
N TYR A 54 5.74 -8.14 1.43
CA TYR A 54 5.48 -7.33 0.24
C TYR A 54 4.04 -7.44 -0.26
N ALA A 55 3.56 -8.64 -0.56
CA ALA A 55 2.21 -8.85 -1.09
C ALA A 55 1.11 -8.34 -0.17
N GLU A 56 1.32 -8.38 1.15
CA GLU A 56 0.34 -7.95 2.14
C GLU A 56 0.27 -6.43 2.33
N VAL A 57 1.23 -5.71 1.77
CA VAL A 57 1.22 -4.26 1.62
C VAL A 57 0.77 -3.88 0.20
N THR A 58 1.37 -4.46 -0.82
CA THR A 58 1.27 -3.96 -2.19
C THR A 58 -0.04 -4.34 -2.87
N HIS A 59 -0.56 -5.54 -2.62
CA HIS A 59 -1.82 -5.99 -3.20
C HIS A 59 -3.02 -5.21 -2.62
N PRO A 60 -3.18 -5.05 -1.29
CA PRO A 60 -4.23 -4.19 -0.74
C PRO A 60 -4.08 -2.73 -1.18
N TYR A 61 -2.85 -2.20 -1.19
CA TYR A 61 -2.60 -0.86 -1.70
C TYR A 61 -3.11 -0.68 -3.13
N TRP A 62 -2.76 -1.63 -4.01
CA TRP A 62 -3.21 -1.62 -5.39
C TRP A 62 -4.74 -1.72 -5.47
N ALA A 63 -5.34 -2.69 -4.78
CA ALA A 63 -6.79 -2.90 -4.80
C ALA A 63 -7.58 -1.68 -4.32
N PHE A 64 -7.14 -1.04 -3.23
CA PHE A 64 -7.79 0.17 -2.72
C PHE A 64 -7.61 1.36 -3.66
N SER A 65 -6.42 1.51 -4.25
CA SER A 65 -6.15 2.57 -5.21
C SER A 65 -7.00 2.42 -6.47
N GLU A 66 -7.11 1.20 -7.03
CA GLU A 66 -7.99 0.89 -8.17
C GLU A 66 -9.47 1.12 -7.85
N ALA A 67 -9.86 0.88 -6.60
CA ALA A 67 -11.21 1.19 -6.12
C ALA A 67 -11.44 2.71 -5.87
N GLY A 68 -10.46 3.57 -6.19
CA GLY A 68 -10.58 5.02 -6.10
C GLY A 68 -10.39 5.60 -4.69
N TYR A 69 -9.79 4.87 -3.77
CA TYR A 69 -9.41 5.39 -2.46
C TYR A 69 -8.00 6.00 -2.49
N THR A 70 -7.80 7.05 -1.71
CA THR A 70 -6.45 7.48 -1.33
C THR A 70 -5.95 6.58 -0.21
N VAL A 71 -4.73 6.08 -0.35
CA VAL A 71 -4.14 5.19 0.66
C VAL A 71 -2.96 5.90 1.33
N ASP A 72 -3.08 6.11 2.63
CA ASP A 72 -1.97 6.56 3.47
C ASP A 72 -1.38 5.34 4.20
N ILE A 73 -0.05 5.35 4.38
CA ILE A 73 0.65 4.30 5.12
C ILE A 73 1.20 4.88 6.42
N ALA A 74 0.86 4.23 7.52
CA ALA A 74 1.39 4.54 8.84
C ALA A 74 2.20 3.36 9.39
N SER A 75 3.02 3.66 10.37
CA SER A 75 3.69 2.66 11.20
C SER A 75 3.72 3.14 12.65
N PRO A 76 3.95 2.27 13.64
CA PRO A 76 3.93 2.70 15.04
C PRO A 76 4.79 3.93 15.32
N GLU A 77 6.01 3.96 14.76
CA GLU A 77 6.99 5.03 15.00
C GLU A 77 7.05 6.06 13.87
N GLY A 78 6.43 5.78 12.73
CA GLY A 78 6.65 6.53 11.49
C GLY A 78 7.98 6.18 10.84
N GLY A 79 8.31 6.87 9.73
CA GLY A 79 9.56 6.67 9.00
C GLY A 79 9.57 5.36 8.20
N GLU A 80 10.73 4.74 8.08
CA GLU A 80 10.92 3.64 7.16
C GLU A 80 10.31 2.33 7.64
N VAL A 81 9.52 1.71 6.77
CA VAL A 81 9.06 0.31 6.88
C VAL A 81 10.00 -0.56 6.04
N LYS A 82 10.57 -1.57 6.66
CA LYS A 82 11.41 -2.57 6.00
C LYS A 82 10.56 -3.78 5.60
N PHE A 83 10.84 -4.30 4.41
CA PHE A 83 10.21 -5.53 3.94
C PHE A 83 11.01 -6.77 4.37
N ASP A 84 10.29 -7.85 4.57
CA ASP A 84 10.88 -9.18 4.72
C ASP A 84 11.53 -9.60 3.39
N GLY A 85 12.80 -9.96 3.44
CA GLY A 85 13.57 -10.33 2.24
C GLY A 85 12.94 -11.48 1.47
N TYR A 86 12.38 -12.46 2.18
CA TYR A 86 11.74 -13.62 1.54
C TYR A 86 10.51 -13.26 0.69
N SER A 87 9.85 -12.15 1.02
CA SER A 87 8.71 -11.63 0.26
C SER A 87 9.11 -10.74 -0.91
N ASP A 88 10.40 -10.41 -1.02
CA ASP A 88 10.91 -9.58 -2.11
C ASP A 88 10.89 -10.34 -3.44
N PRO A 89 10.19 -9.83 -4.47
CA PRO A 89 10.14 -10.52 -5.78
C PRO A 89 11.49 -10.62 -6.49
N GLU A 90 12.52 -9.91 -6.04
CA GLU A 90 13.89 -10.00 -6.56
C GLU A 90 14.86 -10.72 -5.62
N ASP A 91 14.34 -11.36 -4.56
CA ASP A 91 15.17 -12.15 -3.66
C ASP A 91 15.74 -13.39 -4.36
N ALA A 92 16.98 -13.78 -3.97
CA ALA A 92 17.68 -14.91 -4.56
C ALA A 92 16.96 -16.25 -4.37
N SER A 93 16.08 -16.39 -3.37
CA SER A 93 15.25 -17.57 -3.17
C SER A 93 14.21 -17.79 -4.25
N GLN A 94 13.86 -16.74 -5.00
CA GLN A 94 12.80 -16.70 -6.00
C GLN A 94 11.40 -17.07 -5.46
N TYR A 95 11.20 -17.03 -4.15
CA TYR A 95 9.93 -17.41 -3.51
C TYR A 95 8.76 -16.54 -4.01
N ALA A 96 8.98 -15.24 -4.16
CA ALA A 96 7.99 -14.27 -4.62
C ALA A 96 8.22 -13.79 -6.07
N ALA A 97 9.04 -14.49 -6.88
CA ALA A 97 9.50 -14.02 -8.20
C ALA A 97 8.37 -13.73 -9.20
N PHE A 98 7.20 -14.35 -9.03
CA PHE A 98 6.03 -14.14 -9.91
C PHE A 98 5.03 -13.12 -9.37
N ASP A 99 5.34 -12.44 -8.26
CA ASP A 99 4.51 -11.35 -7.74
C ASP A 99 4.80 -10.03 -8.47
N TYR A 100 4.18 -9.89 -9.64
CA TYR A 100 4.37 -8.70 -10.48
C TYR A 100 3.77 -7.42 -9.89
N ILE A 101 2.78 -7.52 -8.99
CA ILE A 101 2.22 -6.36 -8.27
C ILE A 101 3.27 -5.80 -7.32
N SER A 102 3.87 -6.65 -6.50
CA SER A 102 4.97 -6.27 -5.60
C SER A 102 6.19 -5.78 -6.36
N LEU A 103 6.54 -6.42 -7.47
CA LEU A 103 7.65 -5.97 -8.32
C LEU A 103 7.37 -4.56 -8.89
N GLY A 104 6.18 -4.31 -9.42
CA GLY A 104 5.79 -3.00 -9.93
C GLY A 104 5.77 -1.92 -8.85
N PHE A 105 5.34 -2.26 -7.63
CA PHE A 105 5.40 -1.37 -6.47
C PHE A 105 6.86 -1.03 -6.13
N LYS A 106 7.72 -2.03 -6.00
CA LYS A 106 9.16 -1.89 -5.70
C LYS A 106 9.89 -1.04 -6.74
N LYS A 107 9.54 -1.16 -8.02
CA LYS A 107 10.15 -0.38 -9.11
C LYS A 107 9.62 1.06 -9.21
N SER A 108 8.62 1.43 -8.44
CA SER A 108 8.08 2.79 -8.39
C SER A 108 8.80 3.62 -7.32
N PRO A 109 9.62 4.65 -7.70
CA PRO A 109 10.29 5.49 -6.72
C PRO A 109 9.32 6.18 -5.76
N ALA A 110 8.17 6.64 -6.26
CA ALA A 110 7.16 7.31 -5.44
C ALA A 110 6.57 6.39 -4.37
N LYS A 111 6.27 5.13 -4.72
CA LYS A 111 5.73 4.14 -3.78
C LYS A 111 6.78 3.72 -2.74
N MET A 112 8.03 3.53 -3.15
CA MET A 112 9.10 3.23 -2.21
C MET A 112 9.41 4.42 -1.28
N GLU A 113 9.23 5.65 -1.76
CA GLU A 113 9.36 6.84 -0.91
C GLU A 113 8.26 6.89 0.17
N MET A 114 7.03 6.47 -0.15
CA MET A 114 5.97 6.33 0.85
C MET A 114 6.36 5.33 1.96
N MET A 115 7.02 4.22 1.60
CA MET A 115 7.47 3.22 2.58
C MET A 115 8.63 3.70 3.44
N LYS A 116 9.43 4.67 2.95
CA LYS A 116 10.49 5.29 3.74
C LYS A 116 9.99 6.36 4.69
N ASN A 117 8.85 6.96 4.39
CA ASN A 117 8.32 8.11 5.10
C ASN A 117 6.88 7.86 5.57
N THR A 118 6.63 6.73 6.20
CA THR A 118 5.30 6.42 6.75
C THR A 118 4.92 7.39 7.86
N LEU A 119 3.64 7.59 8.05
CA LEU A 119 3.12 8.45 9.12
C LEU A 119 3.33 7.78 10.48
N PRO A 120 3.85 8.48 11.49
CA PRO A 120 3.82 7.96 12.85
C PRO A 120 2.36 7.88 13.32
N LEU A 121 1.99 6.75 13.93
CA LEU A 121 0.61 6.51 14.34
C LEU A 121 0.07 7.59 15.28
N SER A 122 0.95 8.17 16.11
CA SER A 122 0.62 9.26 17.03
C SER A 122 0.17 10.56 16.34
N LYS A 123 0.43 10.72 15.05
CA LYS A 123 0.02 11.88 14.23
C LYS A 123 -1.16 11.59 13.31
N VAL A 124 -1.67 10.38 13.35
CA VAL A 124 -2.83 9.98 12.53
C VAL A 124 -4.11 10.43 13.23
N ASN A 125 -4.93 11.20 12.50
CA ASN A 125 -6.29 11.47 12.93
C ASN A 125 -7.23 10.38 12.38
N PRO A 126 -7.84 9.52 13.21
CA PRO A 126 -8.69 8.41 12.74
C PRO A 126 -9.95 8.89 12.00
N ASP A 127 -10.38 10.13 12.20
CA ASP A 127 -11.58 10.66 11.55
C ASP A 127 -11.37 10.91 10.05
N ASP A 128 -10.14 11.06 9.61
CA ASP A 128 -9.81 11.26 8.19
C ASP A 128 -10.00 10.00 7.34
N TYR A 129 -10.15 8.83 7.96
CA TYR A 129 -10.16 7.54 7.29
C TYR A 129 -11.52 6.85 7.32
N LYS A 130 -11.85 6.20 6.20
CA LYS A 130 -13.06 5.38 6.02
C LYS A 130 -12.87 3.95 6.54
N ALA A 131 -11.64 3.46 6.50
CA ALA A 131 -11.27 2.12 6.94
C ALA A 131 -9.79 2.08 7.36
N ILE A 132 -9.43 1.07 8.15
CA ILE A 132 -8.04 0.72 8.43
C ILE A 132 -7.75 -0.71 8.01
N PHE A 133 -6.53 -0.94 7.53
CA PHE A 133 -6.02 -2.25 7.14
C PHE A 133 -4.64 -2.48 7.77
N VAL A 134 -4.50 -3.52 8.58
CA VAL A 134 -3.25 -3.86 9.25
C VAL A 134 -2.52 -4.92 8.43
N CYS A 135 -1.35 -4.53 7.91
CA CYS A 135 -0.48 -5.39 7.12
C CYS A 135 0.24 -6.39 8.01
N GLY A 136 0.57 -7.54 7.44
CA GLY A 136 1.30 -8.58 8.14
C GLY A 136 2.78 -8.60 7.79
N GLY A 137 3.31 -9.80 7.66
CA GLY A 137 4.71 -10.13 7.69
C GLY A 137 5.14 -10.61 9.08
N GLN A 138 6.40 -10.89 9.28
CA GLN A 138 6.87 -11.34 10.59
C GLN A 138 7.06 -10.19 11.59
N GLY A 139 7.23 -8.97 11.12
CA GLY A 139 7.43 -7.79 11.96
C GLY A 139 6.35 -7.59 13.03
N PRO A 140 5.05 -7.68 12.71
CA PRO A 140 3.96 -7.52 13.66
C PRO A 140 4.03 -8.43 14.89
N MET A 141 4.50 -9.66 14.76
CA MET A 141 4.65 -10.57 15.89
C MET A 141 5.55 -10.02 17.01
N TYR A 142 6.49 -9.16 16.66
CA TYR A 142 7.49 -8.58 17.56
C TYR A 142 7.25 -7.13 17.91
N THR A 143 6.31 -6.46 17.23
CA THR A 143 6.12 -5.02 17.36
C THR A 143 4.69 -4.59 17.66
N PHE A 144 3.68 -5.41 17.30
CA PHE A 144 2.28 -5.05 17.52
C PHE A 144 1.73 -5.65 18.81
N TYR A 145 2.15 -6.87 19.13
CA TYR A 145 1.64 -7.62 20.29
C TYR A 145 1.76 -6.87 21.62
N GLU A 146 2.83 -6.11 21.83
CA GLU A 146 3.05 -5.33 23.05
C GLU A 146 2.85 -3.82 22.87
N ASN A 147 2.31 -3.40 21.70
CA ASN A 147 2.13 -1.98 21.41
C ASN A 147 0.75 -1.50 21.85
N ALA A 148 0.65 -1.11 23.12
CA ALA A 148 -0.61 -0.62 23.70
C ALA A 148 -1.21 0.59 22.96
N ALA A 149 -0.38 1.48 22.39
CA ALA A 149 -0.86 2.63 21.62
C ALA A 149 -1.52 2.20 20.32
N LEU A 150 -0.93 1.22 19.60
CA LEU A 150 -1.49 0.67 18.40
C LEU A 150 -2.78 -0.10 18.68
N GLN A 151 -2.78 -0.94 19.73
CA GLN A 151 -3.96 -1.71 20.14
C GLN A 151 -5.12 -0.78 20.50
N LYS A 152 -4.82 0.29 21.24
CA LYS A 152 -5.83 1.31 21.58
C LYS A 152 -6.36 2.00 20.33
N PHE A 153 -5.48 2.42 19.42
CA PHE A 153 -5.87 3.08 18.16
C PHE A 153 -6.80 2.18 17.32
N PHE A 154 -6.44 0.90 17.20
CA PHE A 154 -7.25 -0.07 16.46
C PHE A 154 -8.61 -0.28 17.12
N THR A 155 -8.63 -0.47 18.44
CA THR A 155 -9.86 -0.67 19.20
C THR A 155 -10.79 0.54 19.11
N ASP A 156 -10.24 1.74 19.30
CA ASP A 156 -11.02 2.97 19.21
C ASP A 156 -11.63 3.14 17.81
N PHE A 157 -10.83 2.85 16.78
CA PHE A 157 -11.33 2.92 15.40
C PHE A 157 -12.43 1.88 15.13
N TYR A 158 -12.24 0.65 15.58
CA TYR A 158 -13.26 -0.42 15.48
C TYR A 158 -14.58 -0.03 16.14
N LEU A 159 -14.52 0.58 17.32
CA LEU A 159 -15.70 1.02 18.06
C LEU A 159 -16.48 2.15 17.36
N THR A 160 -15.90 2.84 16.38
CA THR A 160 -16.63 3.80 15.53
C THR A 160 -17.58 3.12 14.54
N GLY A 161 -17.52 1.79 14.39
CA GLY A 161 -18.28 1.03 13.39
C GLY A 161 -17.70 1.11 11.97
N LYS A 162 -16.55 1.75 11.78
CA LYS A 162 -15.86 1.79 10.49
C LYS A 162 -15.19 0.43 10.20
N PRO A 163 -15.05 0.02 8.93
CA PRO A 163 -14.37 -1.21 8.56
C PRO A 163 -12.93 -1.28 9.06
N THR A 164 -12.59 -2.39 9.71
CA THR A 164 -11.25 -2.74 10.13
C THR A 164 -10.88 -4.11 9.57
N ALA A 165 -9.66 -4.27 9.10
CA ALA A 165 -9.14 -5.54 8.61
C ALA A 165 -7.68 -5.72 9.03
N ALA A 166 -7.27 -6.97 9.16
CA ALA A 166 -5.89 -7.36 9.40
C ALA A 166 -5.60 -8.65 8.63
N ILE A 167 -4.37 -8.79 8.14
CA ILE A 167 -3.93 -9.98 7.42
C ILE A 167 -2.72 -10.60 8.10
N CYS A 168 -2.61 -11.94 8.01
CA CYS A 168 -1.45 -12.70 8.47
C CYS A 168 -1.10 -12.35 9.94
N HIS A 169 0.17 -12.06 10.22
CA HIS A 169 0.59 -11.64 11.56
C HIS A 169 0.18 -10.20 11.94
N GLY A 170 -0.39 -9.44 11.02
CA GLY A 170 -1.08 -8.19 11.39
C GLY A 170 -2.21 -8.40 12.40
N THR A 171 -2.71 -9.62 12.53
CA THR A 171 -3.72 -10.02 13.53
C THR A 171 -3.16 -10.15 14.95
N CYS A 172 -1.86 -9.96 15.16
CA CYS A 172 -1.23 -9.89 16.49
C CYS A 172 -1.47 -8.55 17.22
N ILE A 173 -2.41 -7.74 16.75
CA ILE A 173 -2.78 -6.44 17.30
C ILE A 173 -3.70 -6.57 18.51
#